data_00c54ff7d43e1980e60ce7c95d367bc3
#
_entry.id   00c54ff7d43e1980e60ce7c95d367bc3
#
_cell.length_a   1.000
_cell.length_b   1.000
_cell.length_c   1.000
_cell.angle_alpha   90.00
_cell.angle_beta   90.00
_cell.angle_gamma   90.00
#
_symmetry.space_group_name_H-M   'P 1'
#
loop_
_entity.id
_entity.type
_entity.pdbx_description
1 polymer ?
#
loop_
_entity_poly.entity_id
_entity_poly.type
_entity_poly.pdbx_seq_one_letter_code
_entity_poly.pdbx_strand_id
1 'polypeptide(L)'
;MASSPHFSYAAEIGRKALHLLALVIPLGMWGLGTPLALYVLGTGAAVAVAADVVRAYSPWFNEWIRTIFGALMRAEELPEVGTRVTFNGATCVLVGAALLTLLFPLRVAVPVLTMTMLADAAAALVGRRIGRHSWGSLSATVEGSTAFVLTGLAVMAAFPSLALLPAVFGVLVAAVVEAVPFPVNDNIRVPVIAALVVMVGEAFLYDAPLHVLAGLPV
;
A
#
# COMPACT_ATOMS: atom_id res chain seq x y z
N MET A 1 32.58 3.62 -3.95
CA MET A 1 31.23 3.31 -4.45
C MET A 1 30.87 1.93 -3.91
N ALA A 2 30.16 1.85 -2.80
CA ALA A 2 29.70 0.60 -2.26
C ALA A 2 28.45 0.20 -3.06
N SER A 3 28.52 -0.94 -3.75
CA SER A 3 27.38 -1.54 -4.43
C SER A 3 26.31 -1.86 -3.38
N SER A 4 25.18 -1.19 -3.45
CA SER A 4 23.99 -1.58 -2.69
C SER A 4 23.73 -3.07 -2.92
N PRO A 5 23.45 -3.87 -1.88
CA PRO A 5 23.16 -5.28 -2.06
C PRO A 5 21.91 -5.41 -2.95
N HIS A 6 22.11 -5.90 -4.17
CA HIS A 6 21.02 -6.22 -5.08
C HIS A 6 20.18 -7.31 -4.42
N PHE A 7 19.01 -6.96 -3.92
CA PHE A 7 17.99 -7.94 -3.55
C PHE A 7 17.81 -8.91 -4.71
N SER A 8 17.89 -10.21 -4.44
CA SER A 8 17.69 -11.21 -5.48
C SER A 8 16.28 -11.06 -6.04
N TYR A 9 16.12 -11.25 -7.36
CA TYR A 9 14.81 -11.22 -8.03
C TYR A 9 13.81 -12.20 -7.37
N ALA A 10 14.31 -13.34 -6.85
CA ALA A 10 13.52 -14.32 -6.13
C ALA A 10 12.95 -13.77 -4.80
N ALA A 11 13.74 -13.00 -4.04
CA ALA A 11 13.26 -12.36 -2.81
C ALA A 11 12.17 -11.33 -3.10
N GLU A 12 12.30 -10.58 -4.21
CA GLU A 12 11.25 -9.64 -4.63
C GLU A 12 9.97 -10.35 -5.05
N ILE A 13 10.06 -11.47 -5.79
CA ILE A 13 8.89 -12.29 -6.12
C ILE A 13 8.21 -12.79 -4.84
N GLY A 14 8.97 -13.31 -3.89
CA GLY A 14 8.43 -13.78 -2.61
C GLY A 14 7.69 -12.67 -1.84
N ARG A 15 8.29 -11.49 -1.78
CA ARG A 15 7.68 -10.32 -1.13
C ARG A 15 6.41 -9.87 -1.85
N LYS A 16 6.40 -9.85 -3.19
CA LYS A 16 5.21 -9.49 -3.96
C LYS A 16 4.13 -10.57 -3.90
N ALA A 17 4.51 -11.85 -3.78
CA ALA A 17 3.54 -12.92 -3.52
C ALA A 17 2.84 -12.73 -2.16
N LEU A 18 3.59 -12.39 -1.09
CA LEU A 18 2.98 -12.05 0.20
C LEU A 18 2.10 -10.80 0.11
N HIS A 19 2.53 -9.79 -0.63
CA HIS A 19 1.73 -8.60 -0.87
C HIS A 19 0.42 -8.93 -1.61
N LEU A 20 0.45 -9.85 -2.58
CA LEU A 20 -0.76 -10.34 -3.25
C LEU A 20 -1.63 -11.21 -2.34
N LEU A 21 -1.05 -12.00 -1.43
CA LEU A 21 -1.83 -12.71 -0.40
C LEU A 21 -2.58 -11.73 0.52
N ALA A 22 -2.03 -10.54 0.75
CA ALA A 22 -2.70 -9.50 1.51
C ALA A 22 -3.95 -8.91 0.81
N LEU A 23 -4.29 -9.32 -0.43
CA LEU A 23 -5.59 -9.03 -1.05
C LEU A 23 -6.77 -9.64 -0.26
N VAL A 24 -6.53 -10.55 0.66
CA VAL A 24 -7.52 -10.97 1.67
C VAL A 24 -8.03 -9.78 2.50
N ILE A 25 -7.24 -8.71 2.64
CA ILE A 25 -7.62 -7.50 3.38
C ILE A 25 -8.79 -6.76 2.70
N PRO A 26 -8.69 -6.29 1.44
CA PRO A 26 -9.83 -5.64 0.78
C PRO A 26 -11.02 -6.58 0.61
N LEU A 27 -10.83 -7.88 0.42
CA LEU A 27 -11.92 -8.86 0.43
C LEU A 27 -12.60 -8.94 1.79
N GLY A 28 -11.81 -8.95 2.87
CA GLY A 28 -12.30 -8.91 4.25
C GLY A 28 -13.05 -7.61 4.56
N MET A 29 -12.55 -6.46 4.11
CA MET A 29 -13.24 -5.17 4.25
C MET A 29 -14.63 -5.22 3.62
N TRP A 30 -14.73 -5.77 2.43
CA TRP A 30 -16.00 -5.90 1.73
C TRP A 30 -16.95 -6.87 2.43
N GLY A 31 -16.45 -8.04 2.85
CA GLY A 31 -17.28 -9.09 3.47
C GLY A 31 -17.74 -8.76 4.90
N LEU A 32 -16.91 -8.05 5.68
CA LEU A 32 -17.22 -7.70 7.08
C LEU A 32 -18.08 -6.44 7.22
N GLY A 33 -18.03 -5.54 6.24
CA GLY A 33 -18.66 -4.24 6.35
C GLY A 33 -17.89 -3.26 7.25
N THR A 34 -18.30 -1.98 7.24
CA THR A 34 -17.51 -0.89 7.79
C THR A 34 -17.19 -1.03 9.29
N PRO A 35 -18.13 -1.22 10.24
CA PRO A 35 -17.75 -1.22 11.65
C PRO A 35 -16.81 -2.37 12.00
N LEU A 36 -17.12 -3.57 11.55
CA LEU A 36 -16.34 -4.77 11.90
C LEU A 36 -14.96 -4.76 11.21
N ALA A 37 -14.89 -4.37 9.94
CA ALA A 37 -13.62 -4.22 9.24
C ALA A 37 -12.70 -3.21 9.94
N LEU A 38 -13.23 -2.06 10.40
CA LEU A 38 -12.46 -1.06 11.12
C LEU A 38 -11.93 -1.61 12.45
N TYR A 39 -12.75 -2.33 13.23
CA TYR A 39 -12.28 -2.94 14.48
C TYR A 39 -11.18 -3.99 14.24
N VAL A 40 -11.36 -4.86 13.26
CA VAL A 40 -10.38 -5.90 12.94
C VAL A 40 -9.07 -5.28 12.44
N LEU A 41 -9.15 -4.37 11.47
CA LEU A 41 -7.96 -3.74 10.89
C LEU A 41 -7.28 -2.77 11.87
N GLY A 42 -8.06 -2.00 12.64
CA GLY A 42 -7.54 -1.09 13.65
C GLY A 42 -6.80 -1.84 14.76
N THR A 43 -7.38 -2.93 15.27
CA THR A 43 -6.72 -3.79 16.25
C THR A 43 -5.48 -4.45 15.65
N GLY A 44 -5.57 -5.00 14.43
CA GLY A 44 -4.43 -5.60 13.74
C GLY A 44 -3.30 -4.60 13.52
N ALA A 45 -3.62 -3.39 13.09
CA ALA A 45 -2.64 -2.30 12.91
C ALA A 45 -1.98 -1.91 14.25
N ALA A 46 -2.77 -1.76 15.32
CA ALA A 46 -2.24 -1.45 16.65
C ALA A 46 -1.29 -2.52 17.16
N VAL A 47 -1.63 -3.80 17.02
CA VAL A 47 -0.78 -4.94 17.39
C VAL A 47 0.50 -4.96 16.55
N ALA A 48 0.41 -4.74 15.23
CA ALA A 48 1.57 -4.73 14.34
C ALA A 48 2.53 -3.56 14.66
N VAL A 49 1.98 -2.37 14.91
CA VAL A 49 2.76 -1.20 15.35
C VAL A 49 3.44 -1.47 16.70
N ALA A 50 2.70 -2.04 17.68
CA ALA A 50 3.28 -2.40 18.97
C ALA A 50 4.40 -3.44 18.82
N ALA A 51 4.23 -4.44 17.95
CA ALA A 51 5.25 -5.42 17.66
C ALA A 51 6.52 -4.80 17.06
N ASP A 52 6.40 -3.86 16.11
CA ASP A 52 7.55 -3.14 15.54
C ASP A 52 8.23 -2.23 16.57
N VAL A 53 7.46 -1.60 17.48
CA VAL A 53 8.04 -0.83 18.59
C VAL A 53 8.80 -1.76 19.55
N VAL A 54 8.20 -2.88 19.96
CA VAL A 54 8.88 -3.85 20.85
C VAL A 54 10.14 -4.39 20.20
N ARG A 55 10.10 -4.70 18.90
CA ARG A 55 11.26 -5.15 18.11
C ARG A 55 12.41 -4.15 18.14
N ALA A 56 12.11 -2.86 18.11
CA ALA A 56 13.14 -1.82 18.13
C ALA A 56 13.96 -1.77 19.42
N TYR A 57 13.40 -2.26 20.54
CA TYR A 57 14.06 -2.21 21.85
C TYR A 57 14.40 -3.59 22.46
N SER A 58 13.86 -4.69 21.91
CA SER A 58 14.09 -6.05 22.42
C SER A 58 14.96 -6.86 21.47
N PRO A 59 16.25 -7.14 21.82
CA PRO A 59 17.15 -7.94 20.97
C PRO A 59 16.59 -9.34 20.66
N TRP A 60 16.02 -10.01 21.69
CA TRP A 60 15.43 -11.34 21.55
C TRP A 60 14.25 -11.35 20.56
N PHE A 61 13.34 -10.41 20.71
CA PHE A 61 12.16 -10.34 19.83
C PHE A 61 12.54 -9.93 18.40
N ASN A 62 13.51 -9.02 18.24
CA ASN A 62 14.04 -8.67 16.93
C ASN A 62 14.69 -9.87 16.22
N GLU A 63 15.47 -10.68 16.94
CA GLU A 63 16.12 -11.86 16.37
C GLU A 63 15.10 -12.93 15.98
N TRP A 64 14.06 -13.13 16.79
CA TRP A 64 12.95 -14.02 16.47
C TRP A 64 12.23 -13.61 15.18
N ILE A 65 11.89 -12.32 15.04
CA ILE A 65 11.27 -11.79 13.81
C ILE A 65 12.24 -11.92 12.62
N ARG A 66 13.53 -11.64 12.79
CA ARG A 66 14.52 -11.79 11.73
C ARG A 66 14.66 -13.22 11.25
N THR A 67 14.61 -14.18 12.15
CA THR A 67 14.70 -15.59 11.80
C THR A 67 13.53 -16.04 10.94
N ILE A 68 12.32 -15.56 11.23
CA ILE A 68 11.11 -15.97 10.50
C ILE A 68 10.91 -15.18 9.22
N PHE A 69 11.08 -13.85 9.27
CA PHE A 69 10.69 -12.94 8.20
C PHE A 69 11.86 -12.19 7.54
N GLY A 70 13.07 -12.29 8.08
CA GLY A 70 14.20 -11.46 7.65
C GLY A 70 14.53 -11.58 6.17
N ALA A 71 14.36 -12.76 5.56
CA ALA A 71 14.58 -12.96 4.13
C ALA A 71 13.59 -12.15 3.22
N LEU A 72 12.47 -11.70 3.78
CA LEU A 72 11.40 -10.96 3.09
C LEU A 72 11.41 -9.47 3.46
N MET A 73 12.17 -9.07 4.48
CA MET A 73 12.30 -7.70 4.92
C MET A 73 13.39 -6.96 4.13
N ARG A 74 13.19 -5.67 3.90
CA ARG A 74 14.22 -4.80 3.34
C ARG A 74 15.30 -4.50 4.37
N ALA A 75 16.54 -4.24 3.94
CA ALA A 75 17.63 -3.86 4.83
C ALA A 75 17.27 -2.65 5.72
N GLU A 76 16.51 -1.72 5.18
CA GLU A 76 16.04 -0.53 5.88
C GLU A 76 15.03 -0.84 6.99
N GLU A 77 14.33 -1.98 6.90
CA GLU A 77 13.36 -2.48 7.88
C GLU A 77 14.04 -3.26 9.01
N LEU A 78 15.35 -3.49 8.94
CA LEU A 78 16.17 -4.25 9.89
C LEU A 78 17.25 -3.38 10.54
N PRO A 79 16.92 -2.24 11.19
CA PRO A 79 17.89 -1.43 11.87
C PRO A 79 18.49 -2.17 13.07
N GLU A 80 19.62 -1.69 13.58
CA GLU A 80 20.18 -2.16 14.85
C GLU A 80 19.24 -1.80 16.00
N VAL A 81 19.12 -2.74 16.95
CA VAL A 81 18.27 -2.58 18.14
C VAL A 81 18.75 -1.36 18.96
N GLY A 82 17.81 -0.55 19.41
CA GLY A 82 18.07 0.66 20.18
C GLY A 82 18.37 1.91 19.34
N THR A 83 18.38 1.82 17.98
CA THR A 83 18.70 2.98 17.14
C THR A 83 17.46 3.77 16.72
N ARG A 84 16.47 3.10 16.13
CA ARG A 84 15.22 3.72 15.67
C ARG A 84 14.08 2.72 15.57
N VAL A 85 12.86 3.19 15.70
CA VAL A 85 11.66 2.43 15.36
C VAL A 85 11.47 2.46 13.84
N THR A 86 11.31 1.30 13.23
CA THR A 86 11.05 1.16 11.80
C THR A 86 9.87 0.23 11.59
N PHE A 87 8.86 0.72 10.90
CA PHE A 87 7.68 -0.07 10.56
C PHE A 87 7.93 -0.90 9.31
N ASN A 88 7.64 -2.19 9.40
CA ASN A 88 7.76 -3.09 8.25
C ASN A 88 6.59 -2.91 7.26
N GLY A 89 6.77 -3.44 6.04
CA GLY A 89 5.78 -3.30 4.97
C GLY A 89 4.39 -3.85 5.34
N ALA A 90 4.32 -4.96 6.10
CA ALA A 90 3.05 -5.55 6.52
C ALA A 90 2.31 -4.65 7.52
N THR A 91 3.03 -4.06 8.48
CA THR A 91 2.49 -3.05 9.40
C THR A 91 1.93 -1.86 8.63
N CYS A 92 2.67 -1.37 7.63
CA CYS A 92 2.21 -0.24 6.81
C CYS A 92 0.96 -0.58 5.98
N VAL A 93 0.83 -1.81 5.48
CA VAL A 93 -0.38 -2.27 4.78
C VAL A 93 -1.59 -2.26 5.73
N LEU A 94 -1.44 -2.80 6.95
CA LEU A 94 -2.53 -2.82 7.94
C LEU A 94 -2.94 -1.41 8.37
N VAL A 95 -1.97 -0.53 8.62
CA VAL A 95 -2.24 0.88 8.95
C VAL A 95 -2.94 1.59 7.79
N GLY A 96 -2.46 1.41 6.55
CA GLY A 96 -3.09 1.98 5.36
C GLY A 96 -4.54 1.50 5.16
N ALA A 97 -4.78 0.20 5.33
CA ALA A 97 -6.12 -0.39 5.24
C ALA A 97 -7.06 0.12 6.36
N ALA A 98 -6.57 0.22 7.60
CA ALA A 98 -7.32 0.79 8.72
C ALA A 98 -7.69 2.26 8.47
N LEU A 99 -6.73 3.07 7.98
CA LEU A 99 -6.96 4.46 7.61
C LEU A 99 -7.98 4.60 6.47
N LEU A 100 -7.87 3.77 5.44
CA LEU A 100 -8.85 3.77 4.35
C LEU A 100 -10.25 3.44 4.86
N THR A 101 -10.37 2.42 5.71
CA THR A 101 -11.67 2.02 6.28
C THR A 101 -12.25 3.10 7.20
N LEU A 102 -11.40 3.82 7.93
CA LEU A 102 -11.81 4.91 8.81
C LEU A 102 -12.26 6.14 8.02
N LEU A 103 -11.47 6.54 7.01
CA LEU A 103 -11.62 7.84 6.36
C LEU A 103 -12.61 7.82 5.20
N PHE A 104 -12.76 6.70 4.49
CA PHE A 104 -13.52 6.62 3.24
C PHE A 104 -14.60 5.55 3.28
N PRO A 105 -15.70 5.72 2.55
CA PRO A 105 -16.70 4.67 2.39
C PRO A 105 -16.09 3.45 1.69
N LEU A 106 -16.50 2.24 2.08
CA LEU A 106 -15.94 0.99 1.54
C LEU A 106 -16.06 0.89 0.01
N ARG A 107 -17.05 1.54 -0.60
CA ARG A 107 -17.20 1.61 -2.07
C ARG A 107 -16.00 2.30 -2.75
N VAL A 108 -15.24 3.14 -2.02
CA VAL A 108 -14.00 3.79 -2.48
C VAL A 108 -12.79 3.07 -1.93
N ALA A 109 -12.78 2.76 -0.62
CA ALA A 109 -11.64 2.17 0.07
C ALA A 109 -11.23 0.81 -0.51
N VAL A 110 -12.19 -0.09 -0.76
CA VAL A 110 -11.93 -1.45 -1.28
C VAL A 110 -11.34 -1.44 -2.70
N PRO A 111 -11.95 -0.76 -3.69
CA PRO A 111 -11.37 -0.66 -5.03
C PRO A 111 -9.98 -0.04 -5.04
N VAL A 112 -9.80 1.06 -4.30
CA VAL A 112 -8.51 1.77 -4.27
C VAL A 112 -7.42 0.93 -3.62
N LEU A 113 -7.69 0.26 -2.50
CA LEU A 113 -6.71 -0.63 -1.88
C LEU A 113 -6.36 -1.80 -2.81
N THR A 114 -7.36 -2.44 -3.43
CA THR A 114 -7.16 -3.51 -4.40
C THR A 114 -6.30 -3.03 -5.57
N MET A 115 -6.63 -1.86 -6.11
CA MET A 115 -5.92 -1.23 -7.22
C MET A 115 -4.46 -0.97 -6.87
N THR A 116 -4.18 -0.31 -5.76
CA THR A 116 -2.81 0.04 -5.38
C THR A 116 -1.96 -1.20 -5.12
N MET A 117 -2.50 -2.24 -4.48
CA MET A 117 -1.78 -3.49 -4.23
C MET A 117 -1.43 -4.23 -5.53
N LEU A 118 -2.36 -4.35 -6.47
CA LEU A 118 -2.11 -5.03 -7.75
C LEU A 118 -1.20 -4.21 -8.66
N ALA A 119 -1.41 -2.89 -8.72
CA ALA A 119 -0.63 -1.98 -9.55
C ALA A 119 0.84 -1.89 -9.07
N ASP A 120 1.09 -1.80 -7.74
CA ASP A 120 2.45 -1.83 -7.18
C ASP A 120 3.16 -3.16 -7.47
N ALA A 121 2.45 -4.29 -7.36
CA ALA A 121 3.03 -5.58 -7.71
C ALA A 121 3.42 -5.66 -9.19
N ALA A 122 2.54 -5.20 -10.08
CA ALA A 122 2.81 -5.16 -11.52
C ALA A 122 3.97 -4.21 -11.85
N ALA A 123 3.98 -3.00 -11.28
CA ALA A 123 5.05 -2.02 -11.48
C ALA A 123 6.42 -2.57 -11.08
N ALA A 124 6.52 -3.19 -9.91
CA ALA A 124 7.77 -3.76 -9.42
C ALA A 124 8.27 -4.93 -10.27
N LEU A 125 7.38 -5.83 -10.70
CA LEU A 125 7.74 -6.98 -11.53
C LEU A 125 8.17 -6.55 -12.94
N VAL A 126 7.40 -5.67 -13.57
CA VAL A 126 7.69 -5.16 -14.92
C VAL A 126 8.94 -4.28 -14.89
N GLY A 127 9.00 -3.32 -13.97
CA GLY A 127 10.14 -2.39 -13.85
C GLY A 127 11.47 -3.12 -13.62
N ARG A 128 11.48 -4.19 -12.81
CA ARG A 128 12.71 -4.99 -12.59
C ARG A 128 13.07 -5.91 -13.75
N ARG A 129 12.08 -6.42 -14.49
CA ARG A 129 12.33 -7.39 -15.57
C ARG A 129 12.70 -6.72 -16.88
N ILE A 130 12.02 -5.66 -17.25
CA ILE A 130 12.16 -5.01 -18.57
C ILE A 130 12.38 -3.49 -18.48
N GLY A 131 12.41 -2.90 -17.28
CA GLY A 131 12.65 -1.46 -17.10
C GLY A 131 14.01 -1.05 -17.64
N ARG A 132 14.03 -0.14 -18.60
CA ARG A 132 15.23 0.41 -19.26
C ARG A 132 15.34 1.92 -19.11
N HIS A 133 14.20 2.59 -18.92
CA HIS A 133 14.11 4.03 -18.86
C HIS A 133 13.72 4.46 -17.44
N SER A 134 14.65 5.04 -16.70
CA SER A 134 14.39 5.60 -15.37
C SER A 134 13.74 6.98 -15.49
N TRP A 135 12.92 7.35 -14.51
CA TRP A 135 12.42 8.71 -14.35
C TRP A 135 13.54 9.61 -13.79
N GLY A 136 14.48 10.00 -14.64
CA GLY A 136 15.62 10.82 -14.24
C GLY A 136 16.46 10.15 -13.13
N SER A 137 16.53 10.77 -11.96
CA SER A 137 17.25 10.24 -10.79
C SER A 137 16.41 9.31 -9.89
N LEU A 138 15.15 9.06 -10.24
CA LEU A 138 14.25 8.21 -9.45
C LEU A 138 14.58 6.73 -9.68
N SER A 139 14.26 5.90 -8.67
CA SER A 139 14.38 4.44 -8.79
C SER A 139 13.26 3.81 -9.62
N ALA A 140 12.17 4.54 -9.83
CA ALA A 140 11.05 4.12 -10.67
C ALA A 140 11.41 4.14 -12.15
N THR A 141 10.87 3.20 -12.92
CA THR A 141 11.04 3.11 -14.38
C THR A 141 9.76 3.47 -15.13
N VAL A 142 9.91 4.00 -16.34
CA VAL A 142 8.77 4.34 -17.20
C VAL A 142 7.90 3.11 -17.46
N GLU A 143 8.54 1.95 -17.73
CA GLU A 143 7.86 0.68 -17.97
C GLU A 143 7.10 0.20 -16.72
N GLY A 144 7.70 0.36 -15.53
CA GLY A 144 7.06 0.03 -14.26
C GLY A 144 5.84 0.94 -14.00
N SER A 145 5.99 2.26 -14.15
CA SER A 145 4.88 3.20 -13.98
C SER A 145 3.77 2.98 -15.02
N THR A 146 4.13 2.61 -16.26
CA THR A 146 3.13 2.22 -17.27
C THR A 146 2.36 0.98 -16.84
N ALA A 147 3.05 -0.03 -16.31
CA ALA A 147 2.40 -1.24 -15.79
C ALA A 147 1.49 -0.90 -14.60
N PHE A 148 1.91 0.02 -13.71
CA PHE A 148 1.06 0.53 -12.63
C PHE A 148 -0.24 1.11 -13.17
N VAL A 149 -0.15 2.04 -14.11
CA VAL A 149 -1.32 2.72 -14.70
C VAL A 149 -2.24 1.72 -15.38
N LEU A 150 -1.72 0.86 -16.25
CA LEU A 150 -2.54 -0.11 -16.99
C LEU A 150 -3.25 -1.09 -16.04
N THR A 151 -2.53 -1.62 -15.05
CA THR A 151 -3.12 -2.50 -14.05
C THR A 151 -4.14 -1.75 -13.19
N GLY A 152 -3.81 -0.54 -12.75
CA GLY A 152 -4.71 0.29 -11.96
C GLY A 152 -6.01 0.61 -12.69
N LEU A 153 -5.95 0.99 -13.95
CA LEU A 153 -7.13 1.26 -14.78
C LEU A 153 -7.98 -0.01 -14.97
N ALA A 154 -7.34 -1.16 -15.23
CA ALA A 154 -8.04 -2.43 -15.39
C ALA A 154 -8.78 -2.84 -14.10
N VAL A 155 -8.13 -2.65 -12.94
CA VAL A 155 -8.76 -2.95 -11.63
C VAL A 155 -9.92 -1.99 -11.36
N MET A 156 -9.73 -0.68 -11.53
CA MET A 156 -10.79 0.30 -11.26
C MET A 156 -12.00 0.11 -12.18
N ALA A 157 -11.78 -0.29 -13.45
CA ALA A 157 -12.85 -0.63 -14.38
C ALA A 157 -13.70 -1.83 -13.93
N ALA A 158 -13.17 -2.72 -13.10
CA ALA A 158 -13.91 -3.85 -12.53
C ALA A 158 -14.85 -3.44 -11.38
N PHE A 159 -14.79 -2.17 -10.93
CA PHE A 159 -15.64 -1.64 -9.85
C PHE A 159 -16.62 -0.57 -10.40
N PRO A 160 -17.77 -0.97 -10.94
CA PRO A 160 -18.73 -0.04 -11.55
C PRO A 160 -19.40 0.92 -10.55
N SER A 161 -19.13 0.74 -9.25
CA SER A 161 -19.62 1.64 -8.20
C SER A 161 -18.91 2.99 -8.17
N LEU A 162 -17.78 3.12 -8.88
CA LEU A 162 -17.00 4.36 -8.98
C LEU A 162 -17.24 5.05 -10.33
N ALA A 163 -17.28 6.38 -10.30
CA ALA A 163 -17.33 7.17 -11.51
C ALA A 163 -15.99 7.08 -12.28
N LEU A 164 -16.07 6.88 -13.59
CA LEU A 164 -14.88 6.58 -14.43
C LEU A 164 -13.81 7.66 -14.36
N LEU A 165 -14.16 8.94 -14.53
CA LEU A 165 -13.17 10.02 -14.54
C LEU A 165 -12.45 10.18 -13.22
N PRO A 166 -13.11 10.26 -12.05
CA PRO A 166 -12.43 10.23 -10.74
C PRO A 166 -11.54 9.02 -10.55
N ALA A 167 -11.98 7.83 -10.97
CA ALA A 167 -11.18 6.60 -10.89
C ALA A 167 -9.89 6.70 -11.72
N VAL A 168 -9.97 7.21 -12.96
CA VAL A 168 -8.80 7.45 -13.82
C VAL A 168 -7.84 8.43 -13.18
N PHE A 169 -8.33 9.58 -12.67
CA PHE A 169 -7.48 10.55 -11.98
C PHE A 169 -6.84 9.95 -10.73
N GLY A 170 -7.58 9.14 -9.96
CA GLY A 170 -7.05 8.43 -8.80
C GLY A 170 -5.87 7.53 -9.17
N VAL A 171 -5.97 6.75 -10.27
CA VAL A 171 -4.87 5.91 -10.77
C VAL A 171 -3.66 6.73 -11.21
N LEU A 172 -3.88 7.82 -11.98
CA LEU A 172 -2.77 8.65 -12.47
C LEU A 172 -2.01 9.33 -11.33
N VAL A 173 -2.75 9.89 -10.37
CA VAL A 173 -2.13 10.49 -9.17
C VAL A 173 -1.42 9.44 -8.32
N ALA A 174 -2.03 8.25 -8.15
CA ALA A 174 -1.38 7.14 -7.44
C ALA A 174 -0.04 6.75 -8.08
N ALA A 175 0.03 6.66 -9.42
CA ALA A 175 1.25 6.33 -10.14
C ALA A 175 2.36 7.40 -9.95
N VAL A 176 1.98 8.68 -9.93
CA VAL A 176 2.93 9.78 -9.65
C VAL A 176 3.41 9.72 -8.20
N VAL A 177 2.48 9.54 -7.26
CA VAL A 177 2.80 9.46 -5.82
C VAL A 177 3.70 8.26 -5.54
N GLU A 178 3.47 7.12 -6.17
CA GLU A 178 4.32 5.91 -6.04
C GLU A 178 5.73 6.16 -6.55
N ALA A 179 5.89 6.80 -7.71
CA ALA A 179 7.19 7.04 -8.32
C ALA A 179 8.08 8.03 -7.54
N VAL A 180 7.48 8.96 -6.78
CA VAL A 180 8.21 10.00 -6.05
C VAL A 180 8.62 9.49 -4.65
N PRO A 181 9.92 9.49 -4.30
CA PRO A 181 10.36 9.09 -2.97
C PRO A 181 9.86 10.07 -1.90
N PHE A 182 9.34 9.52 -0.81
CA PHE A 182 8.80 10.29 0.31
C PHE A 182 9.00 9.52 1.63
N PRO A 183 9.14 10.20 2.79
CA PRO A 183 9.39 9.53 4.08
C PRO A 183 8.27 8.58 4.55
N VAL A 184 7.01 8.82 4.11
CA VAL A 184 5.88 7.94 4.45
C VAL A 184 5.83 6.76 3.50
N ASN A 185 5.64 5.56 4.04
CA ASN A 185 5.59 4.32 3.27
C ASN A 185 4.47 4.31 2.22
N ASP A 186 4.77 3.76 1.04
CA ASP A 186 3.87 3.73 -0.12
C ASP A 186 2.55 3.01 0.17
N ASN A 187 2.57 1.97 1.01
CA ASN A 187 1.36 1.24 1.42
C ASN A 187 0.37 2.08 2.25
N ILE A 188 0.79 3.24 2.75
CA ILE A 188 -0.09 4.20 3.45
C ILE A 188 -0.44 5.35 2.52
N ARG A 189 0.57 6.05 1.99
CA ARG A 189 0.34 7.31 1.28
C ARG A 189 -0.36 7.13 -0.07
N VAL A 190 0.04 6.13 -0.86
CA VAL A 190 -0.51 5.94 -2.21
C VAL A 190 -2.01 5.65 -2.16
N PRO A 191 -2.51 4.65 -1.39
CA PRO A 191 -3.93 4.37 -1.35
C PRO A 191 -4.74 5.49 -0.69
N VAL A 192 -4.23 6.18 0.34
CA VAL A 192 -4.96 7.28 0.99
C VAL A 192 -5.12 8.47 0.04
N ILE A 193 -4.05 8.86 -0.68
CA ILE A 193 -4.11 9.95 -1.65
C ILE A 193 -5.01 9.58 -2.83
N ALA A 194 -4.90 8.36 -3.35
CA ALA A 194 -5.76 7.89 -4.44
C ALA A 194 -7.24 7.91 -4.06
N ALA A 195 -7.59 7.44 -2.86
CA ALA A 195 -8.97 7.46 -2.35
C ALA A 195 -9.50 8.89 -2.19
N LEU A 196 -8.66 9.80 -1.70
CA LEU A 196 -9.01 11.21 -1.58
C LEU A 196 -9.30 11.82 -2.97
N VAL A 197 -8.45 11.56 -3.97
CA VAL A 197 -8.65 12.04 -5.34
C VAL A 197 -9.93 11.51 -5.95
N VAL A 198 -10.23 10.21 -5.77
CA VAL A 198 -11.47 9.62 -6.26
C VAL A 198 -12.68 10.29 -5.58
N MET A 199 -12.69 10.38 -4.25
CA MET A 199 -13.81 10.93 -3.49
C MET A 199 -14.05 12.41 -3.81
N VAL A 200 -12.98 13.22 -3.86
CA VAL A 200 -13.07 14.65 -4.19
C VAL A 200 -13.50 14.82 -5.65
N GLY A 201 -12.96 13.99 -6.56
CA GLY A 201 -13.36 13.99 -7.96
C GLY A 201 -14.84 13.64 -8.16
N GLU A 202 -15.37 12.66 -7.43
CA GLU A 202 -16.81 12.34 -7.46
C GLU A 202 -17.66 13.48 -6.92
N ALA A 203 -17.24 14.11 -5.83
CA ALA A 203 -17.94 15.26 -5.27
C ALA A 203 -17.97 16.46 -6.23
N PHE A 204 -16.84 16.76 -6.86
CA PHE A 204 -16.72 17.93 -7.72
C PHE A 204 -17.38 17.75 -9.10
N LEU A 205 -17.28 16.54 -9.69
CA LEU A 205 -17.78 16.29 -11.06
C LEU A 205 -19.20 15.75 -11.11
N TYR A 206 -19.67 15.14 -10.01
CA TYR A 206 -20.95 14.42 -9.97
C TYR A 206 -21.83 14.77 -8.76
N ASP A 207 -21.49 15.85 -8.04
CA ASP A 207 -22.19 16.32 -6.84
C ASP A 207 -22.38 15.22 -5.79
N ALA A 208 -21.46 14.24 -5.73
CA ALA A 208 -21.52 13.17 -4.75
C ALA A 208 -21.20 13.69 -3.35
N PRO A 209 -21.88 13.19 -2.29
CA PRO A 209 -21.61 13.66 -0.94
C PRO A 209 -20.21 13.26 -0.46
N LEU A 210 -19.50 14.21 0.17
CA LEU A 210 -18.21 13.96 0.82
C LEU A 210 -18.44 13.27 2.18
N HIS A 211 -18.18 11.97 2.23
CA HIS A 211 -18.24 11.20 3.47
C HIS A 211 -16.87 11.03 4.09
N VAL A 212 -16.39 12.03 4.83
CA VAL A 212 -15.15 11.93 5.62
C VAL A 212 -15.46 11.22 6.94
N LEU A 213 -14.54 10.37 7.42
CA LEU A 213 -14.73 9.53 8.60
C LEU A 213 -15.91 8.55 8.46
N ALA A 214 -16.13 8.06 7.24
CA ALA A 214 -17.23 7.15 6.93
C ALA A 214 -17.18 5.80 7.69
N GLY A 215 -16.06 5.49 8.31
CA GLY A 215 -15.87 4.30 9.14
C GLY A 215 -16.43 4.41 10.55
N LEU A 216 -16.72 5.63 11.04
CA LEU A 216 -17.26 5.80 12.38
C LEU A 216 -18.76 5.43 12.38
N PRO A 217 -19.22 4.71 13.42
CA PRO A 217 -20.65 4.50 13.60
C PRO A 217 -21.33 5.87 13.87
N VAL A 218 -22.36 6.15 13.09
CA VAL A 218 -23.23 7.34 13.28
C VAL A 218 -24.23 7.03 14.36
#